data_45847bb2b4b702eb543abc60d7905710
#
_entry.id   45847bb2b4b702eb543abc60d7905710
#
_cell.length_a   1.000
_cell.length_b   1.000
_cell.length_c   1.000
_cell.angle_alpha   90.00
_cell.angle_beta   90.00
_cell.angle_gamma   90.00
#
_symmetry.space_group_name_H-M   'P 1'
#
loop_
_entity.id
_entity.type
_entity.pdbx_description
1 polymer ?
#
loop_
_entity_poly.entity_id
_entity_poly.type
_entity_poly.pdbx_seq_one_letter_code
_entity_poly.pdbx_strand_id
1 'polypeptide(L)'
;MMNYESLSDGGFPKGSMMGSGGFIVLDEDQCVVRNTLTLARFYRHESCGQCSPCREGTGWMEKILRNIETGKGKRSDIDLLWDIQRKIEGNTICPLGDAAAWPVAAAIRHFRDEFEWHVDNPKECLVRNYGLAHYADPLEAATV
;
A
#
# COMPACT_ATOMS: atom_id res chain seq x y z
N MET A 1 -17.30 -12.06 -7.50
CA MET A 1 -16.52 -12.36 -8.71
C MET A 1 -16.54 -11.13 -9.60
N MET A 2 -15.39 -10.61 -10.01
CA MET A 2 -15.32 -9.53 -11.02
C MET A 2 -15.63 -10.12 -12.39
N ASN A 3 -16.51 -9.47 -13.15
CA ASN A 3 -16.85 -9.82 -14.51
C ASN A 3 -16.50 -8.67 -15.46
N TYR A 4 -16.71 -8.84 -16.75
CA TYR A 4 -16.43 -7.81 -17.73
C TYR A 4 -17.14 -6.49 -17.42
N GLU A 5 -18.40 -6.55 -17.01
CA GLU A 5 -19.19 -5.34 -16.66
C GLU A 5 -18.58 -4.59 -15.46
N SER A 6 -18.12 -5.32 -14.43
CA SER A 6 -17.50 -4.70 -13.27
C SER A 6 -16.15 -4.06 -13.57
N LEU A 7 -15.50 -4.46 -14.67
CA LEU A 7 -14.22 -3.91 -15.12
C LEU A 7 -14.38 -2.82 -16.16
N SER A 8 -15.44 -2.87 -17.00
CA SER A 8 -15.62 -1.96 -18.15
C SER A 8 -16.37 -0.68 -17.82
N ASP A 9 -17.29 -0.70 -16.86
CA ASP A 9 -18.16 0.44 -16.54
C ASP A 9 -17.59 1.40 -15.49
N GLY A 10 -16.28 1.66 -15.56
CA GLY A 10 -15.58 2.44 -14.54
C GLY A 10 -15.51 1.74 -13.19
N GLY A 11 -15.97 0.52 -13.10
CA GLY A 11 -15.73 -0.46 -12.03
C GLY A 11 -16.15 -0.11 -10.60
N PHE A 12 -16.44 1.15 -10.34
CA PHE A 12 -16.68 1.66 -8.99
C PHE A 12 -17.90 1.07 -8.27
N PRO A 13 -19.01 0.69 -8.91
CA PRO A 13 -20.11 0.04 -8.21
C PRO A 13 -19.71 -1.25 -7.49
N LYS A 14 -18.62 -1.90 -7.94
CA LYS A 14 -18.06 -3.10 -7.30
C LYS A 14 -16.66 -2.87 -6.69
N GLY A 15 -16.23 -1.62 -6.61
CA GLY A 15 -14.98 -1.25 -5.96
C GLY A 15 -13.70 -1.55 -6.74
N SER A 16 -13.80 -1.77 -8.06
CA SER A 16 -12.64 -2.05 -8.92
C SER A 16 -12.81 -1.43 -10.30
N MET A 17 -11.70 -1.23 -10.99
CA MET A 17 -11.64 -0.78 -12.37
C MET A 17 -10.57 -1.56 -13.14
N MET A 18 -10.67 -1.62 -14.46
CA MET A 18 -9.67 -2.30 -15.30
C MET A 18 -8.30 -1.62 -15.24
N GLY A 19 -8.24 -0.31 -15.12
CA GLY A 19 -7.01 0.46 -15.15
C GLY A 19 -6.17 0.14 -16.39
N SER A 20 -4.88 -0.17 -16.19
CA SER A 20 -3.96 -0.60 -17.26
C SER A 20 -4.03 -2.12 -17.56
N GLY A 21 -4.95 -2.85 -16.94
CA GLY A 21 -5.10 -4.29 -17.11
C GLY A 21 -4.10 -5.14 -16.32
N GLY A 22 -3.37 -4.54 -15.39
CA GLY A 22 -2.47 -5.27 -14.49
C GLY A 22 -3.24 -5.93 -13.35
N PHE A 23 -2.92 -7.20 -13.07
CA PHE A 23 -3.49 -7.96 -11.95
C PHE A 23 -2.38 -8.55 -11.10
N ILE A 24 -2.51 -8.40 -9.80
CA ILE A 24 -1.65 -9.06 -8.81
C ILE A 24 -2.56 -9.97 -8.00
N VAL A 25 -2.31 -11.27 -8.08
CA VAL A 25 -3.06 -12.28 -7.32
C VAL A 25 -2.23 -12.66 -6.10
N LEU A 26 -2.85 -12.51 -4.95
CA LEU A 26 -2.27 -12.91 -3.67
C LEU A 26 -3.07 -14.10 -3.15
N ASP A 27 -2.38 -15.14 -2.72
CA ASP A 27 -2.98 -16.23 -1.97
C ASP A 27 -3.03 -15.90 -0.47
N GLU A 28 -3.62 -16.79 0.30
CA GLU A 28 -3.78 -16.62 1.75
C GLU A 28 -2.45 -16.72 2.54
N ASP A 29 -1.38 -17.14 1.88
CA ASP A 29 -0.03 -17.18 2.45
C ASP A 29 0.78 -15.88 2.19
N GLN A 30 0.15 -14.86 1.57
CA GLN A 30 0.81 -13.59 1.25
C GLN A 30 0.40 -12.49 2.23
N CYS A 31 1.39 -11.81 2.80
CA CYS A 31 1.17 -10.69 3.71
C CYS A 31 0.67 -9.45 2.96
N VAL A 32 -0.52 -8.96 3.29
CA VAL A 32 -1.11 -7.77 2.66
C VAL A 32 -0.32 -6.51 3.00
N VAL A 33 0.19 -6.36 4.22
CA VAL A 33 0.97 -5.19 4.65
C VAL A 33 2.24 -5.06 3.79
N ARG A 34 2.98 -6.17 3.61
CA ARG A 34 4.18 -6.21 2.79
C ARG A 34 3.91 -5.93 1.31
N ASN A 35 2.85 -6.50 0.77
CA ASN A 35 2.47 -6.26 -0.62
C ASN A 35 2.05 -4.81 -0.82
N THR A 36 1.33 -4.22 0.12
CA THR A 36 0.97 -2.80 0.10
C THR A 36 2.21 -1.90 0.17
N LEU A 37 3.20 -2.25 0.99
CA LEU A 37 4.49 -1.55 1.03
C LEU A 37 5.21 -1.62 -0.32
N THR A 38 5.21 -2.77 -0.98
CA THR A 38 5.84 -2.94 -2.30
C THR A 38 5.19 -2.04 -3.34
N LEU A 39 3.86 -1.96 -3.35
CA LEU A 39 3.12 -1.04 -4.22
C LEU A 39 3.41 0.43 -3.89
N ALA A 40 3.43 0.80 -2.61
CA ALA A 40 3.74 2.17 -2.20
C ALA A 40 5.15 2.60 -2.63
N ARG A 41 6.14 1.70 -2.55
CA ARG A 41 7.51 1.93 -3.05
C ARG A 41 7.52 2.15 -4.56
N PHE A 42 6.80 1.32 -5.30
CA PHE A 42 6.67 1.48 -6.75
C PHE A 42 6.10 2.86 -7.10
N TYR A 43 4.96 3.24 -6.54
CA TYR A 43 4.35 4.54 -6.84
C TYR A 43 5.19 5.74 -6.38
N ARG A 44 5.91 5.62 -5.29
CA ARG A 44 6.89 6.65 -4.90
C ARG A 44 7.99 6.80 -5.94
N HIS A 45 8.51 5.71 -6.47
CA HIS A 45 9.55 5.73 -7.51
C HIS A 45 9.03 6.33 -8.81
N GLU A 46 7.78 6.00 -9.20
CA GLU A 46 7.16 6.45 -10.45
C GLU A 46 6.61 7.88 -10.37
N SER A 47 6.56 8.50 -9.19
CA SER A 47 6.13 9.88 -9.05
C SER A 47 7.09 10.82 -9.76
N CYS A 48 6.57 11.62 -10.70
CA CYS A 48 7.38 12.64 -11.40
C CYS A 48 7.76 13.85 -10.52
N GLY A 49 7.20 13.96 -9.31
CA GLY A 49 7.47 15.01 -8.34
C GLY A 49 6.76 16.34 -8.59
N GLN A 50 5.88 16.44 -9.58
CA GLN A 50 5.21 17.69 -9.92
C GLN A 50 4.22 18.14 -8.84
N CYS A 51 3.31 17.26 -8.41
CA CYS A 51 2.28 17.61 -7.45
C CYS A 51 2.75 17.31 -6.03
N SER A 52 2.66 18.31 -5.13
CA SER A 52 3.10 18.15 -3.74
C SER A 52 2.42 16.97 -3.02
N PRO A 53 1.08 16.75 -3.12
CA PRO A 53 0.45 15.60 -2.48
C PRO A 53 1.02 14.26 -2.95
N CYS A 54 1.28 14.10 -4.23
CA CYS A 54 1.89 12.89 -4.77
C CYS A 54 3.37 12.78 -4.36
N ARG A 55 4.17 13.82 -4.60
CA ARG A 55 5.61 13.83 -4.32
C ARG A 55 5.93 13.48 -2.88
N GLU A 56 5.27 14.15 -1.94
CA GLU A 56 5.54 13.96 -0.52
C GLU A 56 4.71 12.81 0.06
N GLY A 57 3.43 12.72 -0.30
CA GLY A 57 2.50 11.76 0.28
C GLY A 57 2.85 10.31 -0.04
N THR A 58 3.32 10.00 -1.25
CA THR A 58 3.78 8.63 -1.59
C THR A 58 4.99 8.22 -0.75
N GLY A 59 5.92 9.16 -0.51
CA GLY A 59 7.06 8.93 0.37
C GLY A 59 6.66 8.72 1.83
N TRP A 60 5.65 9.44 2.30
CA TRP A 60 5.13 9.27 3.66
C TRP A 60 4.39 7.94 3.82
N MET A 61 3.56 7.55 2.85
CA MET A 61 2.89 6.25 2.86
C MET A 61 3.90 5.11 2.91
N GLU A 62 4.94 5.13 2.06
CA GLU A 62 6.00 4.13 2.09
C GLU A 62 6.69 4.06 3.45
N LYS A 63 7.09 5.20 4.02
CA LYS A 63 7.78 5.25 5.30
C LYS A 63 6.94 4.68 6.45
N ILE A 64 5.65 5.00 6.49
CA ILE A 64 4.73 4.50 7.51
C ILE A 64 4.52 2.99 7.33
N LEU A 65 4.26 2.53 6.12
CA LEU A 65 4.11 1.10 5.81
C LEU A 65 5.36 0.32 6.17
N ARG A 66 6.55 0.86 5.89
CA ARG A 66 7.82 0.26 6.29
C ARG A 66 7.96 0.16 7.80
N ASN A 67 7.56 1.19 8.54
CA ASN A 67 7.59 1.15 9.99
C ASN A 67 6.64 0.07 10.54
N ILE A 68 5.44 -0.05 10.00
CA ILE A 68 4.48 -1.10 10.38
C ILE A 68 5.09 -2.48 10.08
N GLU A 69 5.58 -2.69 8.86
CA GLU A 69 6.17 -3.97 8.43
C GLU A 69 7.39 -4.37 9.28
N THR A 70 8.21 -3.40 9.69
CA THR A 70 9.42 -3.68 10.50
C THR A 70 9.17 -3.67 12.02
N GLY A 71 7.92 -3.62 12.46
CA GLY A 71 7.55 -3.64 13.88
C GLY A 71 7.90 -2.36 14.64
N LYS A 72 8.09 -1.24 13.94
CA LYS A 72 8.31 0.09 14.52
C LYS A 72 7.05 0.97 14.44
N GLY A 73 5.97 0.45 13.85
CA GLY A 73 4.70 1.15 13.69
C GLY A 73 3.92 1.26 14.99
N LYS A 74 2.96 2.17 15.00
CA LYS A 74 1.99 2.36 16.07
C LYS A 74 0.59 2.24 15.51
N ARG A 75 -0.41 1.93 16.33
CA ARG A 75 -1.82 1.87 15.89
C ARG A 75 -2.29 3.20 15.26
N SER A 76 -1.82 4.34 15.79
CA SER A 76 -2.09 5.66 15.22
C SER A 76 -1.54 5.85 13.80
N ASP A 77 -0.53 5.07 13.42
CA ASP A 77 0.07 5.17 12.09
C ASP A 77 -0.85 4.61 11.00
N ILE A 78 -1.74 3.67 11.35
CA ILE A 78 -2.76 3.13 10.45
C ILE A 78 -3.77 4.23 10.11
N ASP A 79 -4.22 4.98 11.10
CA ASP A 79 -5.16 6.08 10.89
C ASP A 79 -4.49 7.26 10.18
N LEU A 80 -3.22 7.52 10.46
CA LEU A 80 -2.42 8.52 9.73
C LEU A 80 -2.24 8.13 8.26
N LEU A 81 -1.99 6.84 7.98
CA LEU A 81 -1.87 6.32 6.62
C LEU A 81 -3.17 6.49 5.85
N TRP A 82 -4.31 6.22 6.51
CA TRP A 82 -5.64 6.48 5.96
C TRP A 82 -5.87 7.96 5.64
N ASP A 83 -5.45 8.87 6.50
CA ASP A 83 -5.60 10.31 6.28
C ASP A 83 -4.71 10.82 5.14
N ILE A 84 -3.46 10.35 5.06
CA ILE A 84 -2.52 10.71 3.99
C ILE A 84 -3.06 10.31 2.62
N GLN A 85 -3.52 9.05 2.46
CA GLN A 85 -4.02 8.59 1.18
C GLN A 85 -5.22 9.43 0.71
N ARG A 86 -6.13 9.82 1.61
CA ARG A 86 -7.26 10.70 1.29
C ARG A 86 -6.85 12.10 0.86
N LYS A 87 -5.69 12.58 1.30
CA LYS A 87 -5.15 13.90 0.88
C LYS A 87 -4.42 13.84 -0.45
N ILE A 88 -4.04 12.65 -0.90
CA ILE A 88 -3.46 12.45 -2.22
C ILE A 88 -4.59 12.29 -3.25
N GLU A 89 -5.58 11.44 -2.94
CA GLU A 89 -6.70 11.13 -3.80
C GLU A 89 -7.47 12.40 -4.19
N GLY A 90 -7.69 12.59 -5.49
CA GLY A 90 -8.39 13.74 -6.05
C GLY A 90 -7.62 15.08 -6.00
N ASN A 91 -6.40 15.10 -5.47
CA ASN A 91 -5.61 16.33 -5.27
C ASN A 91 -4.33 16.38 -6.14
N THR A 92 -4.29 15.60 -7.21
CA THR A 92 -3.16 15.54 -8.14
C THR A 92 -3.61 15.78 -9.57
N ILE A 93 -2.72 16.30 -10.41
CA ILE A 93 -3.03 16.67 -11.80
C ILE A 93 -3.29 15.41 -12.65
N CYS A 94 -2.56 14.34 -12.39
CA CYS A 94 -2.68 13.08 -13.13
C CYS A 94 -3.14 11.95 -12.24
N PRO A 95 -3.67 10.85 -12.81
CA PRO A 95 -4.23 9.73 -12.06
C PRO A 95 -3.20 8.89 -11.27
N LEU A 96 -1.89 9.19 -11.39
CA LEU A 96 -0.88 8.45 -10.63
C LEU A 96 -1.08 8.61 -9.12
N GLY A 97 -1.47 9.80 -8.65
CA GLY A 97 -1.76 10.03 -7.24
C GLY A 97 -2.91 9.18 -6.74
N ASP A 98 -4.00 9.12 -7.50
CA ASP A 98 -5.16 8.27 -7.18
C ASP A 98 -4.78 6.79 -7.20
N ALA A 99 -4.03 6.37 -8.22
CA ALA A 99 -3.55 5.00 -8.34
C ALA A 99 -2.60 4.59 -7.20
N ALA A 100 -1.86 5.53 -6.62
CA ALA A 100 -1.02 5.31 -5.44
C ALA A 100 -1.85 5.22 -4.14
N ALA A 101 -2.91 6.01 -4.04
CA ALA A 101 -3.76 6.09 -2.85
C ALA A 101 -4.70 4.87 -2.71
N TRP A 102 -5.31 4.41 -3.81
CA TRP A 102 -6.35 3.37 -3.78
C TRP A 102 -5.90 2.01 -3.23
N PRO A 103 -4.73 1.45 -3.57
CA PRO A 103 -4.26 0.21 -2.99
C PRO A 103 -4.10 0.29 -1.47
N VAL A 104 -3.59 1.41 -0.98
CA VAL A 104 -3.44 1.66 0.46
C VAL A 104 -4.80 1.77 1.14
N ALA A 105 -5.73 2.52 0.54
CA ALA A 105 -7.10 2.64 1.03
C ALA A 105 -7.82 1.28 1.07
N ALA A 106 -7.70 0.49 0.01
CA ALA A 106 -8.31 -0.83 -0.08
C ALA A 106 -7.72 -1.80 0.96
N ALA A 107 -6.39 -1.83 1.11
CA ALA A 107 -5.72 -2.66 2.08
C ALA A 107 -6.18 -2.35 3.51
N ILE A 108 -6.21 -1.07 3.90
CA ILE A 108 -6.67 -0.68 5.24
C ILE A 108 -8.16 -1.00 5.43
N ARG A 109 -9.00 -0.80 4.41
CA ARG A 109 -10.44 -1.04 4.51
C ARG A 109 -10.79 -2.50 4.70
N HIS A 110 -10.09 -3.39 4.01
CA HIS A 110 -10.44 -4.81 3.95
C HIS A 110 -9.58 -5.71 4.84
N PHE A 111 -8.40 -5.24 5.24
CA PHE A 111 -7.41 -6.04 5.98
C PHE A 111 -6.82 -5.27 7.17
N ARG A 112 -7.60 -4.38 7.78
CA ARG A 112 -7.15 -3.58 8.92
C ARG A 112 -6.58 -4.45 10.05
N ASP A 113 -7.17 -5.61 10.27
CA ASP A 113 -6.76 -6.55 11.30
C ASP A 113 -5.32 -7.03 11.12
N GLU A 114 -4.85 -7.21 9.87
CA GLU A 114 -3.47 -7.55 9.59
C GLU A 114 -2.51 -6.41 9.95
N PHE A 115 -2.89 -5.17 9.65
CA PHE A 115 -2.08 -4.01 10.04
C PHE A 115 -1.97 -3.87 11.56
N GLU A 116 -3.07 -4.05 12.27
CA GLU A 116 -3.08 -4.01 13.74
C GLU A 116 -2.26 -5.15 14.33
N TRP A 117 -2.35 -6.35 13.74
CA TRP A 117 -1.51 -7.48 14.14
C TRP A 117 -0.01 -7.18 14.02
N HIS A 118 0.44 -6.62 12.89
CA HIS A 118 1.85 -6.25 12.68
C HIS A 118 2.35 -5.21 13.70
N VAL A 119 1.48 -4.31 14.11
CA VAL A 119 1.81 -3.32 15.14
C VAL A 119 1.92 -3.96 16.53
N ASP A 120 1.00 -4.87 16.85
CA ASP A 120 0.93 -5.49 18.18
C ASP A 120 1.97 -6.62 18.35
N ASN A 121 2.41 -7.23 17.26
CA ASN A 121 3.36 -8.34 17.23
C ASN A 121 4.60 -7.98 16.41
N PRO A 122 5.46 -7.08 16.94
CA PRO A 122 6.69 -6.67 16.25
C PRO A 122 7.54 -7.90 15.95
N LYS A 123 7.98 -8.05 14.69
CA LYS A 123 8.78 -9.18 14.19
C LYS A 123 8.02 -10.47 13.87
N GLU A 124 6.71 -10.47 13.95
CA GLU A 124 5.89 -11.59 13.52
C GLU A 124 4.95 -11.14 12.39
N CYS A 125 4.68 -12.01 11.44
CA CYS A 125 3.65 -11.83 10.43
C CYS A 125 2.55 -12.87 10.68
N LEU A 126 1.29 -12.48 10.50
CA LEU A 126 0.12 -13.36 10.63
C LEU A 126 0.21 -14.54 9.65
N VAL A 127 0.87 -14.32 8.54
CA VAL A 127 1.06 -15.30 7.48
C VAL A 127 2.36 -16.07 7.73
N ARG A 128 2.24 -17.37 7.94
CA ARG A 128 3.26 -18.28 8.46
C ARG A 128 4.61 -18.29 7.75
N ASN A 129 4.70 -17.83 6.51
CA ASN A 129 5.91 -17.98 5.68
C ASN A 129 6.72 -16.69 5.51
N TYR A 130 6.26 -15.58 6.09
CA TYR A 130 6.96 -14.30 6.01
C TYR A 130 7.48 -13.84 7.36
N GLY A 131 8.40 -14.58 7.93
CA GLY A 131 9.22 -14.03 9.01
C GLY A 131 10.00 -12.81 8.50
N LEU A 132 10.05 -11.74 9.28
CA LEU A 132 10.83 -10.52 9.00
C LEU A 132 12.32 -10.82 8.72
N ALA A 133 12.79 -12.03 9.04
CA ALA A 133 14.17 -12.49 8.82
C ALA A 133 14.59 -12.54 7.33
N HIS A 134 13.66 -12.43 6.38
CA HIS A 134 13.96 -12.47 4.95
C HIS A 134 13.88 -11.10 4.25
N TYR A 135 13.53 -10.04 4.99
CA TYR A 135 13.53 -8.70 4.42
C TYR A 135 14.88 -8.01 4.68
N ALA A 136 15.88 -8.40 3.92
CA ALA A 136 17.00 -7.49 3.66
C ALA A 136 16.46 -6.40 2.74
N ASP A 137 16.28 -5.18 3.26
CA ASP A 137 15.91 -4.04 2.42
C ASP A 137 17.01 -3.85 1.36
N PRO A 138 16.71 -4.01 0.05
CA PRO A 138 17.71 -3.82 -1.00
C PRO A 138 18.31 -2.41 -0.99
N LEU A 139 17.67 -1.45 -0.30
CA LEU A 139 18.17 -0.09 -0.16
C LEU A 139 19.12 0.08 1.03
N GLU A 140 19.05 -0.78 2.06
CA GLU A 140 20.08 -0.80 3.11
C GLU A 140 21.38 -1.42 2.60
N ALA A 141 21.30 -2.34 1.64
CA ALA A 141 22.48 -2.92 0.99
C ALA A 141 23.17 -1.96 0.00
N ALA A 142 22.53 -0.87 -0.42
CA ALA A 142 23.05 0.11 -1.37
C ALA A 142 23.70 1.34 -0.70
N THR A 143 23.79 1.38 0.62
CA THR A 143 24.38 2.48 1.40
C THR A 143 25.72 2.12 2.06
N VAL A 144 26.46 1.17 1.47
CA VAL A 144 27.85 0.90 1.84
C VAL A 144 28.78 1.36 0.73
#